data_69689cc887f5df175f3ca2fed094ef38
#
_entry.id   69689cc887f5df175f3ca2fed094ef38
#
_cell.length_a   1.000
_cell.length_b   1.000
_cell.length_c   1.000
_cell.angle_alpha   90.00
_cell.angle_beta   90.00
_cell.angle_gamma   90.00
#
_symmetry.space_group_name_H-M   'P 1'
#
loop_
_entity.id
_entity.type
_entity.pdbx_description
1 polymer ?
#
loop_
_entity_poly.entity_id
_entity_poly.type
_entity_poly.pdbx_seq_one_letter_code
_entity_poly.pdbx_strand_id
1 'polypeptide(L)'
;EAGDVIILLGGKTGRDGCGGATGSSKEHSEESISTCSAEVQKGDAPNERKIQRFFRNPEAVKMIKRCNDFGAGGVSVAIGEIAESLDINLDLVPKKYDGLDGTELAISESQERMAVAIDAENMDRFIELAGLENLEATHVATVTDTGYLRIYWLVRLVKSTYLDSGSIPSTLISVSCF
;
A
#
# COMPACT_ATOMS: atom_id res chain seq x y z
N GLU A 1 -12.83 -12.50 3.45
CA GLU A 1 -12.91 -13.89 2.97
C GLU A 1 -11.82 -14.12 1.92
N ALA A 2 -11.36 -15.38 1.72
CA ALA A 2 -10.39 -15.70 0.69
C ALA A 2 -10.95 -15.33 -0.71
N GLY A 3 -10.14 -14.67 -1.52
CA GLY A 3 -10.55 -14.13 -2.81
C GLY A 3 -10.96 -12.65 -2.77
N ASP A 4 -11.17 -12.06 -1.58
CA ASP A 4 -11.40 -10.62 -1.48
C ASP A 4 -10.14 -9.86 -1.94
N VAL A 5 -10.36 -8.70 -2.56
CA VAL A 5 -9.28 -7.83 -3.01
C VAL A 5 -9.11 -6.63 -2.10
N ILE A 6 -7.87 -6.20 -1.93
CA ILE A 6 -7.54 -5.00 -1.17
C ILE A 6 -7.20 -3.88 -2.15
N ILE A 7 -7.97 -2.81 -2.07
CA ILE A 7 -7.77 -1.59 -2.85
C ILE A 7 -7.09 -0.54 -1.97
N LEU A 8 -5.98 0.00 -2.45
CA LEU A 8 -5.35 1.18 -1.91
C LEU A 8 -6.01 2.40 -2.56
N LEU A 9 -6.67 3.23 -1.74
CA LEU A 9 -7.29 4.48 -2.14
C LEU A 9 -6.43 5.66 -1.74
N GLY A 10 -6.29 6.67 -2.60
CA GLY A 10 -5.77 7.98 -2.24
C GLY A 10 -4.36 8.26 -2.73
N GLY A 11 -3.54 8.82 -1.85
CA GLY A 11 -2.24 9.37 -2.19
C GLY A 11 -1.19 8.34 -2.60
N LYS A 12 -0.17 8.81 -3.32
CA LYS A 12 0.98 8.01 -3.74
C LYS A 12 1.99 7.88 -2.61
N THR A 13 2.77 6.80 -2.65
CA THR A 13 3.79 6.47 -1.66
C THR A 13 5.10 7.20 -1.92
N GLY A 14 5.62 7.86 -0.90
CA GLY A 14 6.97 8.44 -0.85
C GLY A 14 7.78 7.85 0.31
N ARG A 15 8.84 8.55 0.75
CA ARG A 15 9.65 8.18 1.93
C ARG A 15 9.10 8.71 3.24
N ASP A 16 7.85 9.16 3.24
CA ASP A 16 7.21 9.74 4.42
C ASP A 16 7.30 8.76 5.61
N GLY A 17 7.90 9.17 6.71
CA GLY A 17 8.04 8.37 7.94
C GLY A 17 9.02 7.20 7.87
N CYS A 18 9.73 6.97 6.76
CA CYS A 18 10.65 5.83 6.63
C CYS A 18 11.85 5.88 7.59
N GLY A 19 12.22 7.05 8.11
CA GLY A 19 13.23 7.23 9.15
C GLY A 19 12.78 6.79 10.55
N GLY A 20 11.52 6.42 10.71
CA GLY A 20 10.91 5.99 11.96
C GLY A 20 10.78 7.11 13.00
N ALA A 21 10.27 6.75 14.20
CA ALA A 21 10.07 7.67 15.32
C ALA A 21 11.37 8.35 15.80
N THR A 22 12.53 7.72 15.57
CA THR A 22 13.84 8.31 15.85
C THR A 22 14.19 9.48 14.93
N GLY A 23 13.67 9.51 13.69
CA GLY A 23 13.85 10.62 12.75
C GLY A 23 13.07 11.87 13.17
N SER A 24 11.87 11.70 13.73
CA SER A 24 11.01 12.79 14.20
C SER A 24 11.41 13.37 15.57
N SER A 25 12.24 12.65 16.35
CA SER A 25 12.65 13.02 17.70
C SER A 25 14.07 13.62 17.81
N LYS A 26 14.82 13.72 16.70
CA LYS A 26 16.15 14.34 16.70
C LYS A 26 16.03 15.85 16.57
N GLU A 27 16.86 16.58 17.33
CA GLU A 27 17.07 18.01 17.11
C GLU A 27 17.46 18.24 15.63
N HIS A 28 16.69 19.07 14.95
CA HIS A 28 16.92 19.40 13.56
C HIS A 28 18.18 20.27 13.44
N SER A 29 19.29 19.69 13.02
CA SER A 29 20.45 20.44 12.52
C SER A 29 20.24 20.82 11.05
N GLU A 30 20.90 21.88 10.57
CA GLU A 30 20.80 22.29 9.16
C GLU A 30 21.19 21.17 8.17
N GLU A 31 22.09 20.26 8.55
CA GLU A 31 22.43 19.07 7.78
C GLU A 31 21.32 18.01 7.76
N SER A 32 20.53 17.89 8.85
CA SER A 32 19.42 16.95 8.90
C SER A 32 18.24 17.38 8.02
N ILE A 33 18.03 18.69 7.85
CA ILE A 33 16.97 19.23 6.98
C ILE A 33 17.21 18.86 5.51
N SER A 34 18.45 18.81 5.06
CA SER A 34 18.78 18.48 3.67
C SER A 34 18.66 16.96 3.39
N THR A 35 18.94 16.11 4.37
CA THR A 35 18.91 14.65 4.22
C THR A 35 17.56 14.03 4.56
N CYS A 36 16.83 14.60 5.54
CA CYS A 36 15.57 14.02 6.03
C CYS A 36 14.31 14.71 5.46
N SER A 37 14.44 15.69 4.58
CA SER A 37 13.28 16.44 4.06
C SER A 37 12.29 15.56 3.28
N ALA A 38 12.74 14.44 2.71
CA ALA A 38 11.91 13.48 2.01
C ALA A 38 11.11 12.57 2.96
N GLU A 39 11.55 12.45 4.22
CA GLU A 39 10.94 11.58 5.24
C GLU A 39 9.90 12.30 6.09
N VAL A 40 9.80 13.62 5.98
CA VAL A 40 8.77 14.41 6.67
C VAL A 40 7.41 14.10 6.05
N GLN A 41 6.48 13.65 6.90
CA GLN A 41 5.09 13.46 6.50
C GLN A 41 4.47 14.78 6.05
N LYS A 42 3.83 14.76 4.87
CA LYS A 42 3.19 15.94 4.30
C LYS A 42 1.72 15.63 4.07
N GLY A 43 0.84 16.45 4.64
CA GLY A 43 -0.58 16.37 4.43
C GLY A 43 -0.98 16.74 2.98
N ASP A 44 -2.06 16.15 2.50
CA ASP A 44 -2.67 16.43 1.20
C ASP A 44 -4.19 16.62 1.37
N ALA A 45 -4.56 17.82 1.83
CA ALA A 45 -5.96 18.17 2.10
C ALA A 45 -6.90 17.97 0.89
N PRO A 46 -6.49 18.22 -0.37
CA PRO A 46 -7.31 17.86 -1.54
C PRO A 46 -7.62 16.37 -1.65
N ASN A 47 -6.64 15.50 -1.42
CA ASN A 47 -6.85 14.05 -1.41
C ASN A 47 -7.72 13.60 -0.25
N GLU A 48 -7.48 14.12 0.95
CA GLU A 48 -8.33 13.87 2.12
C GLU A 48 -9.79 14.19 1.81
N ARG A 49 -10.05 15.33 1.17
CA ARG A 49 -11.41 15.73 0.79
C ARG A 49 -12.04 14.78 -0.21
N LYS A 50 -11.30 14.25 -1.18
CA LYS A 50 -11.79 13.26 -2.15
C LYS A 50 -12.15 11.95 -1.44
N ILE A 51 -11.29 11.47 -0.54
CA ILE A 51 -11.56 10.27 0.27
C ILE A 51 -12.84 10.46 1.09
N GLN A 52 -12.99 11.58 1.78
CA GLN A 52 -14.20 11.89 2.57
C GLN A 52 -15.47 11.91 1.70
N ARG A 53 -15.40 12.43 0.47
CA ARG A 53 -16.54 12.43 -0.46
C ARG A 53 -16.84 11.02 -0.93
N PHE A 54 -15.83 10.25 -1.28
CA PHE A 54 -15.97 8.86 -1.71
C PHE A 54 -16.65 8.01 -0.64
N PHE A 55 -16.22 8.11 0.62
CA PHE A 55 -16.83 7.41 1.76
C PHE A 55 -18.26 7.91 2.11
N ARG A 56 -18.76 8.93 1.45
CA ARG A 56 -20.17 9.34 1.51
C ARG A 56 -21.02 8.77 0.37
N ASN A 57 -20.39 8.12 -0.61
CA ASN A 57 -21.13 7.46 -1.69
C ASN A 57 -21.76 6.16 -1.16
N PRO A 58 -23.09 6.06 -1.11
CA PRO A 58 -23.78 4.90 -0.52
C PRO A 58 -23.58 3.60 -1.31
N GLU A 59 -23.26 3.68 -2.61
CA GLU A 59 -22.95 2.53 -3.44
C GLU A 59 -21.55 2.00 -3.07
N ALA A 60 -20.54 2.87 -3.01
CA ALA A 60 -19.17 2.50 -2.69
C ALA A 60 -19.08 1.89 -1.27
N VAL A 61 -19.71 2.54 -0.28
CA VAL A 61 -19.65 2.08 1.12
C VAL A 61 -20.26 0.70 1.32
N LYS A 62 -21.31 0.35 0.57
CA LYS A 62 -21.92 -0.98 0.65
C LYS A 62 -21.03 -2.12 0.16
N MET A 63 -20.03 -1.83 -0.68
CA MET A 63 -19.06 -2.81 -1.16
C MET A 63 -17.94 -3.06 -0.14
N ILE A 64 -17.74 -2.15 0.82
CA ILE A 64 -16.65 -2.20 1.78
C ILE A 64 -16.95 -3.20 2.88
N LYS A 65 -16.12 -4.24 3.00
CA LYS A 65 -16.16 -5.22 4.09
C LYS A 65 -15.35 -4.76 5.30
N ARG A 66 -14.16 -4.24 5.05
CA ARG A 66 -13.24 -3.68 6.04
C ARG A 66 -12.45 -2.55 5.43
N CYS A 67 -12.01 -1.62 6.25
CA CYS A 67 -11.05 -0.58 5.85
C CYS A 67 -10.12 -0.24 7.01
N ASN A 68 -8.94 0.23 6.66
CA ASN A 68 -7.94 0.73 7.59
C ASN A 68 -7.25 1.95 6.98
N ASP A 69 -6.82 2.90 7.81
CA ASP A 69 -6.04 4.04 7.35
C ASP A 69 -4.55 3.72 7.33
N PHE A 70 -3.79 4.51 6.61
CA PHE A 70 -2.33 4.40 6.57
C PHE A 70 -1.71 5.31 7.61
N GLY A 71 -1.14 4.68 8.64
CA GLY A 71 -0.34 5.32 9.68
C GLY A 71 1.03 4.67 9.78
N ALA A 72 1.54 4.54 11.01
CA ALA A 72 2.80 3.89 11.30
C ALA A 72 2.85 2.47 10.77
N GLY A 73 3.93 2.11 10.09
CA GLY A 73 4.12 0.81 9.46
C GLY A 73 3.55 0.70 8.03
N GLY A 74 2.90 1.76 7.53
CA GLY A 74 2.51 1.89 6.12
C GLY A 74 1.67 0.73 5.60
N VAL A 75 2.02 0.24 4.40
CA VAL A 75 1.34 -0.89 3.72
C VAL A 75 1.33 -2.15 4.58
N SER A 76 2.45 -2.47 5.26
CA SER A 76 2.58 -3.71 6.03
C SER A 76 1.61 -3.76 7.21
N VAL A 77 1.29 -2.64 7.83
CA VAL A 77 0.32 -2.54 8.93
C VAL A 77 -1.09 -2.29 8.39
N ALA A 78 -1.30 -1.24 7.60
CA ALA A 78 -2.64 -0.86 7.13
C ALA A 78 -3.34 -1.98 6.36
N ILE A 79 -2.61 -2.72 5.54
CA ILE A 79 -3.14 -3.88 4.81
C ILE A 79 -3.04 -5.15 5.64
N GLY A 80 -1.91 -5.38 6.33
CA GLY A 80 -1.67 -6.60 7.09
C GLY A 80 -2.67 -6.86 8.22
N GLU A 81 -3.29 -5.81 8.78
CA GLU A 81 -4.33 -5.93 9.82
C GLU A 81 -5.74 -6.20 9.26
N ILE A 82 -5.95 -6.11 7.94
CA ILE A 82 -7.27 -6.30 7.34
C ILE A 82 -7.73 -7.77 7.40
N ALA A 83 -6.80 -8.71 7.21
CA ALA A 83 -7.10 -10.14 7.20
C ALA A 83 -5.91 -10.96 7.73
N GLU A 84 -6.20 -12.19 8.20
CA GLU A 84 -5.20 -13.10 8.76
C GLU A 84 -4.24 -13.68 7.71
N SER A 85 -4.61 -13.65 6.43
CA SER A 85 -3.84 -14.24 5.35
C SER A 85 -3.95 -13.38 4.08
N LEU A 86 -2.82 -12.91 3.58
CA LEU A 86 -2.76 -11.92 2.51
C LEU A 86 -1.55 -12.14 1.60
N ASP A 87 -1.74 -11.92 0.32
CA ASP A 87 -0.69 -11.75 -0.67
C ASP A 87 -0.66 -10.27 -1.11
N ILE A 88 0.38 -9.54 -0.70
CA ILE A 88 0.57 -8.11 -0.98
C ILE A 88 1.62 -7.95 -2.08
N ASN A 89 1.31 -7.19 -3.13
CA ASN A 89 2.23 -6.88 -4.21
C ASN A 89 2.67 -5.41 -4.15
N LEU A 90 3.88 -5.16 -3.67
CA LEU A 90 4.44 -3.80 -3.56
C LEU A 90 4.73 -3.16 -4.93
N ASP A 91 4.89 -3.96 -5.99
CA ASP A 91 5.11 -3.41 -7.33
C ASP A 91 3.90 -2.65 -7.86
N LEU A 92 2.70 -2.95 -7.34
CA LEU A 92 1.44 -2.30 -7.69
C LEU A 92 1.15 -1.06 -6.84
N VAL A 93 1.89 -0.83 -5.76
CA VAL A 93 1.69 0.33 -4.88
C VAL A 93 2.06 1.62 -5.62
N PRO A 94 1.14 2.59 -5.75
CA PRO A 94 1.42 3.85 -6.45
C PRO A 94 2.55 4.63 -5.78
N LYS A 95 3.49 5.13 -6.58
CA LYS A 95 4.69 5.83 -6.12
C LYS A 95 4.69 7.30 -6.51
N LYS A 96 5.16 8.17 -5.62
CA LYS A 96 5.37 9.60 -5.91
C LYS A 96 6.52 9.81 -6.90
N TYR A 97 7.54 8.93 -6.83
CA TYR A 97 8.76 8.98 -7.63
C TYR A 97 9.44 7.61 -7.67
N ASP A 98 10.36 7.43 -8.60
CA ASP A 98 11.17 6.21 -8.72
C ASP A 98 12.27 6.13 -7.66
N GLY A 99 12.80 4.91 -7.44
CA GLY A 99 13.91 4.66 -6.52
C GLY A 99 13.50 4.35 -5.08
N LEU A 100 12.22 4.10 -4.84
CA LEU A 100 11.76 3.52 -3.58
C LEU A 100 12.07 2.02 -3.58
N ASP A 101 12.68 1.53 -2.51
CA ASP A 101 12.91 0.11 -2.31
C ASP A 101 11.69 -0.58 -1.68
N GLY A 102 11.76 -1.92 -1.56
CA GLY A 102 10.66 -2.71 -1.00
C GLY A 102 10.36 -2.39 0.45
N THR A 103 11.38 -2.08 1.26
CA THR A 103 11.21 -1.69 2.66
C THR A 103 10.51 -0.35 2.76
N GLU A 104 10.98 0.65 2.01
CA GLU A 104 10.36 1.98 1.96
C GLU A 104 8.89 1.90 1.52
N LEU A 105 8.58 1.08 0.50
CA LEU A 105 7.21 0.86 0.05
C LEU A 105 6.33 0.19 1.11
N ALA A 106 6.90 -0.76 1.86
CA ALA A 106 6.17 -1.52 2.87
C ALA A 106 5.85 -0.70 4.12
N ILE A 107 6.75 0.20 4.55
CA ILE A 107 6.62 0.91 5.83
C ILE A 107 6.29 2.39 5.72
N SER A 108 6.27 2.96 4.50
CA SER A 108 6.01 4.39 4.29
C SER A 108 4.68 4.83 4.88
N GLU A 109 4.72 5.91 5.65
CA GLU A 109 3.57 6.54 6.32
C GLU A 109 2.97 7.69 5.48
N SER A 110 3.07 7.62 4.14
CA SER A 110 2.46 8.63 3.27
C SER A 110 0.96 8.78 3.59
N GLN A 111 0.55 10.03 3.83
CA GLN A 111 -0.77 10.39 4.34
C GLN A 111 -1.86 10.33 3.28
N GLU A 112 -3.12 10.44 3.73
CA GLU A 112 -4.35 10.45 2.94
C GLU A 112 -4.46 9.23 2.02
N ARG A 113 -4.31 8.06 2.64
CA ARG A 113 -4.51 6.76 2.00
C ARG A 113 -5.42 5.88 2.87
N MET A 114 -6.21 5.04 2.20
CA MET A 114 -7.04 4.03 2.86
C MET A 114 -6.83 2.68 2.19
N ALA A 115 -6.73 1.62 2.98
CA ALA A 115 -6.80 0.24 2.52
C ALA A 115 -8.25 -0.26 2.70
N VAL A 116 -8.82 -0.83 1.65
CA VAL A 116 -10.22 -1.25 1.64
C VAL A 116 -10.35 -2.66 1.11
N ALA A 117 -10.99 -3.55 1.88
CA ALA A 117 -11.31 -4.91 1.45
C ALA A 117 -12.72 -4.96 0.85
N ILE A 118 -12.82 -5.52 -0.34
CA ILE A 118 -14.07 -5.70 -1.08
C ILE A 118 -14.12 -7.06 -1.77
N ASP A 119 -15.31 -7.51 -2.19
CA ASP A 119 -15.43 -8.66 -3.07
C ASP A 119 -14.75 -8.40 -4.42
N ALA A 120 -14.05 -9.40 -4.96
CA ALA A 120 -13.35 -9.26 -6.24
C ALA A 120 -14.29 -8.87 -7.40
N GLU A 121 -15.55 -9.34 -7.36
CA GLU A 121 -16.56 -9.01 -8.38
C GLU A 121 -16.93 -7.53 -8.43
N ASN A 122 -16.74 -6.81 -7.32
CA ASN A 122 -17.07 -5.39 -7.21
C ASN A 122 -15.89 -4.47 -7.58
N MET A 123 -14.70 -5.04 -7.87
CA MET A 123 -13.46 -4.28 -8.04
C MET A 123 -13.56 -3.19 -9.12
N ASP A 124 -13.99 -3.57 -10.32
CA ASP A 124 -14.06 -2.63 -11.45
C ASP A 124 -15.03 -1.48 -11.16
N ARG A 125 -16.18 -1.80 -10.58
CA ARG A 125 -17.18 -0.78 -10.23
C ARG A 125 -16.70 0.13 -9.12
N PHE A 126 -15.99 -0.41 -8.13
CA PHE A 126 -15.42 0.36 -7.03
C PHE A 126 -14.36 1.36 -7.53
N ILE A 127 -13.47 0.90 -8.42
CA ILE A 127 -12.46 1.76 -9.06
C ILE A 127 -13.11 2.84 -9.91
N GLU A 128 -14.17 2.52 -10.67
CA GLU A 128 -14.93 3.50 -11.45
C GLU A 128 -15.51 4.59 -10.55
N LEU A 129 -16.15 4.22 -9.44
CA LEU A 129 -16.72 5.16 -8.47
C LEU A 129 -15.65 6.07 -7.83
N ALA A 130 -14.46 5.52 -7.53
CA ALA A 130 -13.32 6.31 -7.05
C ALA A 130 -12.86 7.33 -8.11
N GLY A 131 -12.83 6.91 -9.38
CA GLY A 131 -12.52 7.77 -10.53
C GLY A 131 -13.46 8.95 -10.68
N LEU A 132 -14.75 8.81 -10.35
CA LEU A 132 -15.73 9.92 -10.39
C LEU A 132 -15.37 11.03 -9.37
N GLU A 133 -14.68 10.70 -8.29
CA GLU A 133 -14.18 11.66 -7.32
C GLU A 133 -12.72 12.12 -7.63
N ASN A 134 -12.16 11.70 -8.77
CA ASN A 134 -10.74 11.86 -9.10
C ASN A 134 -9.80 11.29 -8.01
N LEU A 135 -10.20 10.19 -7.41
CA LEU A 135 -9.45 9.48 -6.40
C LEU A 135 -8.76 8.27 -7.04
N GLU A 136 -7.46 8.15 -6.84
CA GLU A 136 -6.71 6.97 -7.30
C GLU A 136 -7.10 5.76 -6.47
N ALA A 137 -7.35 4.63 -7.14
CA ALA A 137 -7.73 3.36 -6.53
C ALA A 137 -6.97 2.23 -7.22
N THR A 138 -6.17 1.48 -6.46
CA THR A 138 -5.29 0.46 -7.02
C THR A 138 -5.42 -0.85 -6.24
N HIS A 139 -5.66 -1.96 -6.94
CA HIS A 139 -5.61 -3.29 -6.35
C HIS A 139 -4.17 -3.65 -6.01
N VAL A 140 -3.87 -3.87 -4.74
CA VAL A 140 -2.49 -4.09 -4.25
C VAL A 140 -2.31 -5.38 -3.48
N ALA A 141 -3.39 -6.02 -3.04
CA ALA A 141 -3.33 -7.28 -2.29
C ALA A 141 -4.59 -8.12 -2.48
N THR A 142 -4.46 -9.41 -2.20
CA THR A 142 -5.58 -10.36 -2.22
C THR A 142 -5.59 -11.16 -0.91
N VAL A 143 -6.77 -11.33 -0.34
CA VAL A 143 -6.97 -12.18 0.83
C VAL A 143 -6.86 -13.65 0.42
N THR A 144 -6.09 -14.43 1.16
CA THR A 144 -5.88 -15.86 0.90
C THR A 144 -6.33 -16.71 2.08
N ASP A 145 -6.24 -18.01 1.95
CA ASP A 145 -6.49 -19.01 3.00
C ASP A 145 -5.23 -19.79 3.40
N THR A 146 -4.07 -19.27 3.00
CA THR A 146 -2.78 -19.97 3.17
C THR A 146 -2.23 -19.92 4.59
N GLY A 147 -2.78 -19.07 5.47
CA GLY A 147 -2.29 -18.83 6.83
C GLY A 147 -1.01 -17.96 6.89
N TYR A 148 -0.67 -17.29 5.80
CA TYR A 148 0.53 -16.46 5.72
C TYR A 148 0.21 -15.05 5.22
N LEU A 149 0.93 -14.07 5.77
CA LEU A 149 1.12 -12.76 5.16
C LEU A 149 2.36 -12.81 4.27
N ARG A 150 2.17 -12.65 2.96
CA ARG A 150 3.25 -12.60 1.98
C ARG A 150 3.33 -11.23 1.36
N ILE A 151 4.55 -10.69 1.25
CA ILE A 151 4.81 -9.41 0.60
C ILE A 151 5.76 -9.68 -0.56
N TYR A 152 5.35 -9.30 -1.77
CA TYR A 152 6.11 -9.45 -3.00
C TYR A 152 6.66 -8.10 -3.47
N TRP A 153 7.92 -8.10 -3.88
CA TRP A 153 8.60 -6.95 -4.48
C TRP A 153 9.56 -7.39 -5.57
N LEU A 154 9.57 -6.69 -6.71
CA LEU A 154 10.35 -7.00 -7.90
C LEU A 154 10.14 -8.43 -8.42
N VAL A 155 8.91 -8.92 -8.30
CA VAL A 155 8.53 -10.19 -8.94
C VAL A 155 8.42 -9.94 -10.44
N ARG A 156 9.55 -9.99 -11.14
CA ARG A 156 9.56 -10.05 -12.60
C ARG A 156 9.05 -11.43 -12.99
N LEU A 157 7.85 -11.50 -13.51
CA LEU A 157 7.47 -12.56 -14.44
C LEU A 157 8.34 -12.38 -15.70
N VAL A 158 9.56 -12.85 -15.65
CA VAL A 158 10.34 -13.11 -16.85
C VAL A 158 9.61 -14.23 -17.54
N LYS A 159 8.81 -13.94 -18.56
CA LYS A 159 8.46 -14.92 -19.57
C LYS A 159 9.78 -15.29 -20.24
N SER A 160 10.51 -16.22 -19.65
CA SER A 160 11.67 -16.84 -20.23
C SER A 160 11.22 -17.68 -21.41
N THR A 161 11.49 -17.26 -22.61
CA THR A 161 11.54 -18.11 -23.81
C THR A 161 12.86 -18.87 -23.88
N TYR A 162 13.59 -19.02 -22.78
CA TYR A 162 14.80 -19.83 -22.71
C TYR A 162 14.66 -20.84 -21.56
N LEU A 163 14.54 -22.09 -21.93
CA LEU A 163 14.86 -23.25 -21.12
C LEU A 163 16.36 -23.18 -20.79
N ASP A 164 16.64 -23.35 -19.55
CA ASP A 164 17.83 -23.87 -18.87
C ASP A 164 18.60 -22.93 -17.94
N SER A 165 18.87 -23.55 -16.79
CA SER A 165 19.78 -23.20 -15.70
C SER A 165 19.33 -22.14 -14.69
N GLY A 166 18.71 -22.66 -13.61
CA GLY A 166 19.00 -22.43 -12.18
C GLY A 166 19.45 -21.04 -11.74
N SER A 167 18.51 -20.33 -11.21
CA SER A 167 18.52 -19.48 -10.02
C SER A 167 17.59 -18.27 -10.21
N ILE A 168 16.43 -18.37 -9.56
CA ILE A 168 15.51 -17.24 -9.38
C ILE A 168 15.97 -16.51 -8.12
N PRO A 169 16.36 -15.22 -8.16
CA PRO A 169 16.47 -14.41 -6.97
C PRO A 169 15.08 -13.83 -6.67
N SER A 170 14.21 -14.64 -6.08
CA SER A 170 13.01 -14.15 -5.41
C SER A 170 13.40 -13.81 -3.98
N THR A 171 13.52 -12.53 -3.65
CA THR A 171 13.56 -12.11 -2.26
C THR A 171 12.14 -12.23 -1.71
N LEU A 172 11.81 -13.41 -1.24
CA LEU A 172 10.57 -13.69 -0.53
C LEU A 172 10.81 -13.29 0.93
N ILE A 173 10.22 -12.18 1.37
CA ILE A 173 10.13 -11.87 2.80
C ILE A 173 8.86 -12.55 3.30
N SER A 174 8.97 -13.77 3.82
CA SER A 174 7.86 -14.40 4.52
C SER A 174 7.93 -14.02 6.00
N VAL A 175 6.93 -13.30 6.48
CA VAL A 175 6.72 -13.07 7.91
C VAL A 175 5.62 -14.03 8.34
N SER A 176 5.97 -15.01 9.17
CA SER A 176 4.96 -15.86 9.82
C SER A 176 4.36 -15.09 10.99
N CYS A 177 3.06 -14.87 10.97
CA CYS A 177 2.32 -14.40 12.14
C CYS A 177 2.14 -15.59 13.11
N PHE A 178 2.60 -15.41 14.36
CA PHE A 178 2.27 -16.27 15.49
C PHE A 178 0.99 -15.78 16.16
#